data_2013feb6321bc749b731dac0155cca61
#
_entry.id   2013feb6321bc749b731dac0155cca61
#
_cell.length_a   1.000
_cell.length_b   1.000
_cell.length_c   1.000
_cell.angle_alpha   90.00
_cell.angle_beta   90.00
_cell.angle_gamma   90.00
#
_symmetry.space_group_name_H-M   'P 1'
#
loop_
_entity.id
_entity.type
_entity.pdbx_description
1 polymer ?
#
loop_
_entity_poly.entity_id
_entity_poly.type
_entity_poly.pdbx_seq_one_letter_code
_entity_poly.pdbx_strand_id
1 'polypeptide(L)'
;MASTFSTLGIELMATGENAGVWGDKTNSNLNLVEQAVAGFQSVTVNGTGTTALSMTDATLSNARNAVIKLSGTITGNINVTIPNSIEKTYIIQNSTSGSHTVTFKTVSGSGFTFAATEKTIAILYCDGTNIIEVINNTQNLKDLADVANTNGNFIVGDGTNFVVESGATVRTSLGLGTADDIQFNDGQIDSLGIGTAASGTTGEIRATNDVTAFYSSDVALKENITNIPDPLESLK
;
A
#
# COMPACT_ATOMS: atom_id res chain seq x y z
N MET A 1 48.65 -17.26 -17.46
CA MET A 1 47.71 -16.08 -17.37
C MET A 1 47.36 -15.94 -15.91
N ALA A 2 47.33 -14.73 -15.38
CA ALA A 2 46.90 -14.50 -14.00
C ALA A 2 45.36 -14.66 -13.88
N SER A 3 44.89 -15.18 -12.75
CA SER A 3 43.49 -15.23 -12.41
C SER A 3 42.88 -13.81 -12.42
N THR A 4 41.61 -13.72 -12.78
CA THR A 4 40.81 -12.48 -12.74
C THR A 4 39.66 -12.66 -11.75
N PHE A 5 38.90 -11.61 -11.51
CA PHE A 5 37.76 -11.64 -10.59
C PHE A 5 36.49 -11.22 -11.30
N SER A 6 35.36 -11.82 -10.89
CA SER A 6 34.05 -11.39 -11.29
C SER A 6 33.66 -10.11 -10.55
N THR A 7 32.59 -9.45 -10.94
CA THR A 7 32.01 -8.26 -10.24
C THR A 7 31.60 -8.57 -8.80
N LEU A 8 31.39 -9.84 -8.47
CA LEU A 8 31.12 -10.30 -7.10
C LEU A 8 32.40 -10.69 -6.34
N GLY A 9 33.59 -10.43 -6.90
CA GLY A 9 34.88 -10.75 -6.29
C GLY A 9 35.20 -12.24 -6.22
N ILE A 10 34.57 -13.08 -7.08
CA ILE A 10 34.82 -14.51 -7.21
C ILE A 10 36.03 -14.69 -8.12
N GLU A 11 37.01 -15.47 -7.70
CA GLU A 11 38.24 -15.74 -8.50
C GLU A 11 37.91 -16.61 -9.69
N LEU A 12 38.16 -16.11 -10.88
CA LEU A 12 38.11 -16.87 -12.14
C LEU A 12 39.50 -17.42 -12.43
N MET A 13 39.73 -18.64 -11.95
CA MET A 13 41.04 -19.31 -11.98
C MET A 13 41.51 -19.54 -13.42
N ALA A 14 42.70 -19.07 -13.75
CA ALA A 14 43.33 -19.34 -15.03
C ALA A 14 43.87 -20.77 -15.08
N THR A 15 43.84 -21.37 -16.28
CA THR A 15 44.40 -22.72 -16.51
C THR A 15 45.87 -22.76 -16.12
N GLY A 16 46.24 -23.73 -15.28
CA GLY A 16 47.61 -23.95 -14.81
C GLY A 16 48.00 -23.09 -13.60
N GLU A 17 47.14 -22.20 -13.15
CA GLU A 17 47.30 -21.49 -11.88
C GLU A 17 46.81 -22.31 -10.69
N ASN A 18 47.15 -21.85 -9.49
CA ASN A 18 46.72 -22.45 -8.23
C ASN A 18 47.05 -23.92 -8.03
N ALA A 19 48.16 -24.40 -8.67
CA ALA A 19 48.64 -25.77 -8.49
C ALA A 19 48.89 -26.04 -6.99
N GLY A 20 48.29 -27.12 -6.48
CA GLY A 20 48.38 -27.52 -5.08
C GLY A 20 47.46 -26.76 -4.10
N VAL A 21 46.80 -25.67 -4.52
CA VAL A 21 45.89 -24.86 -3.69
C VAL A 21 44.51 -24.62 -4.33
N TRP A 22 44.23 -25.23 -5.48
CA TRP A 22 42.97 -25.04 -6.21
C TRP A 22 41.75 -25.43 -5.36
N GLY A 23 41.89 -26.46 -4.51
CA GLY A 23 40.81 -26.87 -3.60
C GLY A 23 40.41 -25.75 -2.61
N ASP A 24 41.42 -25.10 -2.03
CA ASP A 24 41.20 -23.96 -1.11
C ASP A 24 40.55 -22.77 -1.83
N LYS A 25 41.01 -22.51 -3.07
CA LYS A 25 40.44 -21.47 -3.92
C LYS A 25 38.98 -21.75 -4.30
N THR A 26 38.68 -23.01 -4.64
CA THR A 26 37.31 -23.45 -4.95
C THR A 26 36.43 -23.30 -3.73
N ASN A 27 36.86 -23.76 -2.55
CA ASN A 27 36.10 -23.62 -1.32
C ASN A 27 35.87 -22.13 -0.95
N SER A 28 36.90 -21.30 -1.12
CA SER A 28 36.75 -19.84 -0.91
C SER A 28 35.70 -19.25 -1.86
N ASN A 29 35.75 -19.61 -3.14
CA ASN A 29 34.77 -19.16 -4.13
C ASN A 29 33.33 -19.62 -3.77
N LEU A 30 33.17 -20.88 -3.33
CA LEU A 30 31.86 -21.38 -2.89
C LEU A 30 31.31 -20.59 -1.70
N ASN A 31 32.16 -20.25 -0.73
CA ASN A 31 31.77 -19.39 0.40
C ASN A 31 31.35 -17.99 -0.06
N LEU A 32 31.98 -17.42 -1.09
CA LEU A 32 31.59 -16.13 -1.66
C LEU A 32 30.26 -16.23 -2.40
N VAL A 33 30.03 -17.34 -3.11
CA VAL A 33 28.71 -17.59 -3.75
C VAL A 33 27.63 -17.76 -2.70
N GLU A 34 27.87 -18.53 -1.64
CA GLU A 34 26.94 -18.68 -0.52
C GLU A 34 26.60 -17.32 0.10
N GLN A 35 27.61 -16.48 0.35
CA GLN A 35 27.41 -15.13 0.85
C GLN A 35 26.53 -14.29 -0.09
N ALA A 36 26.73 -14.40 -1.40
CA ALA A 36 25.99 -13.64 -2.39
C ALA A 36 24.52 -14.08 -2.51
N VAL A 37 24.23 -15.36 -2.26
CA VAL A 37 22.90 -15.97 -2.45
C VAL A 37 22.09 -15.99 -1.14
N ALA A 38 22.73 -16.32 0.00
CA ALA A 38 22.09 -16.57 1.27
C ALA A 38 22.68 -15.77 2.45
N GLY A 39 23.74 -15.00 2.21
CA GLY A 39 24.44 -14.28 3.28
C GLY A 39 23.59 -13.21 3.92
N PHE A 40 23.72 -13.07 5.24
CA PHE A 40 23.14 -12.02 6.06
C PHE A 40 24.23 -11.18 6.72
N GLN A 41 24.08 -9.85 6.66
CA GLN A 41 24.97 -8.91 7.33
C GLN A 41 24.20 -7.83 8.07
N SER A 42 24.48 -7.65 9.35
CA SER A 42 24.06 -6.44 10.06
C SER A 42 25.14 -5.37 9.93
N VAL A 43 24.76 -4.20 9.47
CA VAL A 43 25.64 -3.03 9.30
C VAL A 43 25.16 -1.92 10.23
N THR A 44 26.07 -1.42 11.06
CA THR A 44 25.79 -0.26 11.91
C THR A 44 25.99 1.03 11.12
N VAL A 45 24.94 1.84 11.02
CA VAL A 45 24.95 3.18 10.43
C VAL A 45 24.58 4.19 11.51
N ASN A 46 25.44 5.18 11.75
CA ASN A 46 25.26 6.16 12.82
C ASN A 46 25.49 7.58 12.30
N GLY A 47 24.86 8.56 12.97
CA GLY A 47 25.08 9.96 12.67
C GLY A 47 24.44 10.40 11.35
N THR A 48 25.24 10.97 10.46
CA THR A 48 24.83 11.49 9.13
C THR A 48 25.92 11.24 8.10
N GLY A 49 25.63 11.44 6.82
CA GLY A 49 26.63 11.37 5.74
C GLY A 49 26.58 10.04 4.97
N THR A 50 27.72 9.35 4.84
CA THR A 50 27.82 8.13 4.01
C THR A 50 28.50 6.99 4.74
N THR A 51 27.90 5.81 4.71
CA THR A 51 28.47 4.54 5.11
C THR A 51 28.79 3.71 3.86
N ALA A 52 30.05 3.51 3.54
CA ALA A 52 30.46 2.74 2.38
C ALA A 52 30.58 1.26 2.72
N LEU A 53 29.94 0.40 1.93
CA LEU A 53 30.10 -1.05 1.95
C LEU A 53 31.14 -1.46 0.93
N SER A 54 31.81 -2.58 1.19
CA SER A 54 32.88 -3.09 0.34
C SER A 54 32.51 -4.39 -0.37
N MET A 55 33.09 -4.58 -1.55
CA MET A 55 33.08 -5.83 -2.29
C MET A 55 34.55 -6.13 -2.59
N THR A 56 35.19 -6.94 -1.76
CA THR A 56 36.62 -7.24 -1.88
C THR A 56 36.82 -8.59 -2.58
N ASP A 57 37.74 -8.64 -3.51
CA ASP A 57 38.05 -9.86 -4.27
C ASP A 57 38.55 -10.97 -3.34
N ALA A 58 38.14 -12.20 -3.60
CA ALA A 58 38.48 -13.43 -2.89
C ALA A 58 38.25 -13.38 -1.34
N THR A 59 37.55 -12.38 -0.83
CA THR A 59 37.36 -12.19 0.62
C THR A 59 35.90 -11.87 0.94
N LEU A 60 35.38 -12.44 2.03
CA LEU A 60 34.04 -12.09 2.52
C LEU A 60 33.89 -10.59 2.72
N SER A 61 32.79 -10.03 2.25
CA SER A 61 32.57 -8.56 2.23
C SER A 61 31.13 -8.22 2.52
N ASN A 62 30.90 -7.10 3.19
CA ASN A 62 29.55 -6.70 3.63
C ASN A 62 28.60 -6.42 2.47
N ALA A 63 29.06 -5.84 1.35
CA ALA A 63 28.22 -5.59 0.18
C ALA A 63 27.86 -6.86 -0.62
N ARG A 64 28.50 -8.02 -0.36
CA ARG A 64 28.19 -9.26 -1.08
C ARG A 64 26.94 -9.94 -0.53
N ASN A 65 26.59 -9.73 0.71
CA ASN A 65 25.46 -10.42 1.35
C ASN A 65 24.14 -10.16 0.60
N ALA A 66 23.30 -11.20 0.56
CA ALA A 66 21.97 -11.11 -0.03
C ALA A 66 21.04 -10.24 0.82
N VAL A 67 21.15 -10.35 2.14
CA VAL A 67 20.35 -9.61 3.11
C VAL A 67 21.27 -8.69 3.92
N ILE A 68 20.97 -7.40 3.90
CA ILE A 68 21.71 -6.40 4.69
C ILE A 68 20.72 -5.68 5.61
N LYS A 69 20.95 -5.82 6.91
CA LYS A 69 20.20 -5.09 7.93
C LYS A 69 20.98 -3.84 8.34
N LEU A 70 20.39 -2.68 8.11
CA LEU A 70 20.92 -1.39 8.54
C LEU A 70 20.39 -1.09 9.94
N SER A 71 21.27 -0.88 10.91
CA SER A 71 20.93 -0.64 12.32
C SER A 71 21.76 0.51 12.87
N GLY A 72 21.36 1.05 14.02
CA GLY A 72 22.06 2.15 14.69
C GLY A 72 21.20 3.41 14.76
N THR A 73 21.77 4.49 15.31
CA THR A 73 21.08 5.77 15.52
C THR A 73 21.58 6.82 14.54
N ILE A 74 20.70 7.27 13.65
CA ILE A 74 21.00 8.33 12.68
C ILE A 74 20.48 9.68 13.19
N THR A 75 21.30 10.71 13.03
CA THR A 75 21.01 12.10 13.43
C THR A 75 20.85 13.04 12.26
N GLY A 76 20.95 12.53 11.04
CA GLY A 76 20.73 13.20 9.77
C GLY A 76 20.52 12.18 8.65
N ASN A 77 20.21 12.65 7.45
CA ASN A 77 20.07 11.80 6.28
C ASN A 77 21.37 11.08 5.97
N ILE A 78 21.30 9.79 5.66
CA ILE A 78 22.48 8.96 5.45
C ILE A 78 22.39 8.21 4.12
N ASN A 79 23.53 8.09 3.43
CA ASN A 79 23.69 7.23 2.27
C ASN A 79 24.44 5.97 2.67
N VAL A 80 23.96 4.80 2.28
CA VAL A 80 24.69 3.55 2.35
C VAL A 80 25.06 3.17 0.92
N THR A 81 26.37 3.12 0.63
CA THR A 81 26.83 2.93 -0.74
C THR A 81 27.50 1.58 -0.92
N ILE A 82 27.24 0.96 -2.09
CA ILE A 82 27.96 -0.21 -2.60
C ILE A 82 28.85 0.20 -3.79
N PRO A 83 29.92 -0.53 -4.11
CA PRO A 83 30.70 -0.29 -5.33
C PRO A 83 29.83 -0.32 -6.59
N ASN A 84 30.26 0.40 -7.62
CA ASN A 84 29.66 0.31 -8.96
C ASN A 84 29.93 -1.05 -9.60
N SER A 85 29.25 -1.34 -10.72
CA SER A 85 29.40 -2.53 -11.55
C SER A 85 29.00 -3.85 -10.88
N ILE A 86 28.27 -3.77 -9.76
CA ILE A 86 27.70 -4.96 -9.11
C ILE A 86 26.28 -5.15 -9.66
N GLU A 87 26.01 -6.32 -10.21
CA GLU A 87 24.67 -6.71 -10.67
C GLU A 87 24.16 -7.84 -9.78
N LYS A 88 23.22 -7.51 -8.88
CA LYS A 88 22.57 -8.51 -8.01
C LYS A 88 21.33 -7.95 -7.32
N THR A 89 20.51 -8.87 -6.82
CA THR A 89 19.39 -8.55 -5.93
C THR A 89 19.86 -8.40 -4.49
N TYR A 90 19.29 -7.43 -3.80
CA TYR A 90 19.49 -7.15 -2.39
C TYR A 90 18.15 -7.15 -1.65
N ILE A 91 18.14 -7.68 -0.45
CA ILE A 91 17.08 -7.47 0.53
C ILE A 91 17.64 -6.54 1.59
N ILE A 92 17.15 -5.31 1.64
CA ILE A 92 17.63 -4.30 2.57
C ILE A 92 16.58 -4.06 3.65
N GLN A 93 16.96 -4.29 4.91
CA GLN A 93 16.13 -4.00 6.07
C GLN A 93 16.61 -2.70 6.74
N ASN A 94 15.76 -1.68 6.73
CA ASN A 94 16.00 -0.47 7.52
C ASN A 94 15.49 -0.65 8.96
N SER A 95 16.39 -0.82 9.90
CA SER A 95 16.14 -0.91 11.35
C SER A 95 16.88 0.21 12.12
N THR A 96 17.17 1.32 11.46
CA THR A 96 17.79 2.47 12.12
C THR A 96 16.79 3.19 13.04
N SER A 97 17.29 3.81 14.08
CA SER A 97 16.53 4.78 14.89
C SER A 97 16.80 6.22 14.40
N GLY A 98 15.87 7.13 14.70
CA GLY A 98 15.93 8.52 14.25
C GLY A 98 15.04 8.78 13.03
N SER A 99 14.49 10.01 12.95
CA SER A 99 13.53 10.43 11.91
C SER A 99 14.26 11.08 10.73
N HIS A 100 15.11 10.31 10.05
CA HIS A 100 15.90 10.73 8.89
C HIS A 100 15.85 9.68 7.80
N THR A 101 16.11 10.07 6.55
CA THR A 101 16.11 9.18 5.40
C THR A 101 17.36 8.31 5.36
N VAL A 102 17.21 7.10 4.82
CA VAL A 102 18.32 6.19 4.51
C VAL A 102 18.25 5.86 3.03
N THR A 103 19.27 6.23 2.28
CA THR A 103 19.36 5.94 0.84
C THR A 103 20.39 4.83 0.61
N PHE A 104 19.95 3.69 0.05
CA PHE A 104 20.82 2.62 -0.42
C PHE A 104 21.09 2.80 -1.90
N LYS A 105 22.35 2.98 -2.30
CA LYS A 105 22.73 3.34 -3.66
C LYS A 105 24.11 2.81 -4.04
N THR A 106 24.46 2.85 -5.33
CA THR A 106 25.86 2.71 -5.76
C THR A 106 26.62 4.00 -5.46
N VAL A 107 27.94 3.96 -5.50
CA VAL A 107 28.78 5.14 -5.24
C VAL A 107 28.38 6.33 -6.14
N SER A 108 28.20 6.10 -7.44
CA SER A 108 27.93 7.16 -8.41
C SER A 108 26.51 7.22 -8.95
N GLY A 109 25.70 6.16 -8.81
CA GLY A 109 24.35 6.08 -9.37
C GLY A 109 23.24 6.60 -8.44
N SER A 110 22.01 6.43 -8.87
CA SER A 110 20.82 6.65 -8.07
C SER A 110 20.54 5.45 -7.16
N GLY A 111 19.63 5.62 -6.21
CA GLY A 111 19.30 4.57 -5.26
C GLY A 111 17.87 4.62 -4.76
N PHE A 112 17.54 3.63 -3.92
CA PHE A 112 16.29 3.57 -3.19
C PHE A 112 16.42 4.30 -1.86
N THR A 113 15.43 5.11 -1.52
CA THR A 113 15.41 5.91 -0.29
C THR A 113 14.24 5.49 0.60
N PHE A 114 14.56 4.97 1.78
CA PHE A 114 13.59 4.83 2.85
C PHE A 114 13.23 6.21 3.41
N ALA A 115 11.95 6.52 3.49
CA ALA A 115 11.46 7.74 4.12
C ALA A 115 11.87 7.81 5.60
N ALA A 116 11.81 8.99 6.20
CA ALA A 116 12.31 9.23 7.56
C ALA A 116 11.69 8.31 8.63
N THR A 117 10.41 7.97 8.46
CA THR A 117 9.66 7.07 9.37
C THR A 117 9.59 5.63 8.89
N GLU A 118 10.08 5.35 7.67
CA GLU A 118 9.97 4.04 7.05
C GLU A 118 11.05 3.10 7.58
N LYS A 119 10.64 2.18 8.45
CA LYS A 119 11.50 1.16 9.08
C LYS A 119 11.04 -0.22 8.60
N THR A 120 11.23 -0.47 7.29
CA THR A 120 10.71 -1.62 6.55
C THR A 120 11.81 -2.42 5.86
N ILE A 121 11.41 -3.39 5.05
CA ILE A 121 12.28 -4.19 4.21
C ILE A 121 11.93 -3.86 2.75
N ALA A 122 12.96 -3.63 1.94
CA ALA A 122 12.85 -3.45 0.50
C ALA A 122 13.59 -4.56 -0.25
N ILE A 123 13.02 -5.02 -1.37
CA ILE A 123 13.70 -5.91 -2.33
C ILE A 123 14.17 -5.05 -3.49
N LEU A 124 15.47 -4.98 -3.67
CA LEU A 124 16.14 -4.06 -4.57
C LEU A 124 16.99 -4.84 -5.58
N TYR A 125 17.13 -4.30 -6.79
CA TYR A 125 18.04 -4.80 -7.81
C TYR A 125 19.07 -3.72 -8.15
N CYS A 126 20.35 -4.11 -8.18
CA CYS A 126 21.43 -3.28 -8.70
C CYS A 126 21.73 -3.68 -10.14
N ASP A 127 21.62 -2.73 -11.08
CA ASP A 127 21.90 -2.94 -12.52
C ASP A 127 23.37 -2.65 -12.89
N GLY A 128 24.23 -2.52 -11.89
CA GLY A 128 25.65 -2.14 -12.06
C GLY A 128 25.87 -0.63 -11.91
N THR A 129 24.84 0.18 -12.05
CA THR A 129 24.90 1.64 -11.97
C THR A 129 23.94 2.16 -10.89
N ASN A 130 22.69 1.72 -10.91
CA ASN A 130 21.61 2.22 -10.07
C ASN A 130 21.04 1.11 -9.18
N ILE A 131 20.41 1.51 -8.09
CA ILE A 131 19.58 0.61 -7.27
C ILE A 131 18.12 0.89 -7.60
N ILE A 132 17.40 -0.16 -7.98
CA ILE A 132 16.01 -0.11 -8.44
C ILE A 132 15.16 -0.98 -7.50
N GLU A 133 14.00 -0.50 -7.11
CA GLU A 133 13.03 -1.29 -6.36
C GLU A 133 12.39 -2.34 -7.26
N VAL A 134 12.43 -3.63 -6.85
CA VAL A 134 11.89 -4.75 -7.65
C VAL A 134 10.37 -4.82 -7.57
N ILE A 135 9.80 -4.45 -6.44
CA ILE A 135 8.35 -4.47 -6.21
C ILE A 135 7.84 -3.03 -6.13
N ASN A 136 7.66 -2.41 -7.28
CA ASN A 136 7.05 -1.07 -7.39
C ASN A 136 5.53 -1.13 -7.65
N ASN A 137 4.89 -2.28 -7.42
CA ASN A 137 3.44 -2.43 -7.63
C ASN A 137 2.65 -2.10 -6.35
N THR A 138 3.16 -1.15 -5.57
CA THR A 138 2.61 -0.84 -4.24
C THR A 138 1.64 0.32 -4.24
N GLN A 139 1.52 1.08 -5.36
CA GLN A 139 0.70 2.29 -5.31
C GLN A 139 -0.74 1.97 -4.92
N ASN A 140 -1.40 1.06 -5.60
CA ASN A 140 -2.79 0.71 -5.28
C ASN A 140 -2.93 0.01 -3.91
N LEU A 141 -1.95 -0.84 -3.51
CA LEU A 141 -1.94 -1.46 -2.18
C LEU A 141 -1.52 -0.47 -1.09
N LYS A 142 -0.62 0.45 -1.41
CA LYS A 142 -0.21 1.51 -0.49
C LYS A 142 -1.36 2.50 -0.28
N ASP A 143 -2.05 2.90 -1.34
CA ASP A 143 -3.23 3.76 -1.25
C ASP A 143 -4.30 3.14 -0.35
N LEU A 144 -4.51 1.82 -0.47
CA LEU A 144 -5.42 1.08 0.41
C LEU A 144 -4.92 1.00 1.86
N ALA A 145 -3.61 0.84 2.07
CA ALA A 145 -3.02 0.80 3.42
C ALA A 145 -2.98 2.18 4.09
N ASP A 146 -2.83 3.25 3.30
CA ASP A 146 -2.82 4.63 3.77
C ASP A 146 -4.23 5.22 3.94
N VAL A 147 -5.28 4.47 3.53
CA VAL A 147 -6.67 4.85 3.76
C VAL A 147 -6.92 5.03 5.25
N ALA A 148 -7.42 6.20 5.62
CA ALA A 148 -7.75 6.52 7.00
C ALA A 148 -8.79 5.53 7.56
N ASN A 149 -8.39 4.76 8.57
CA ASN A 149 -9.20 3.73 9.21
C ASN A 149 -10.21 4.35 10.20
N THR A 150 -11.01 5.29 9.72
CA THR A 150 -12.02 6.00 10.51
C THR A 150 -13.40 5.43 10.23
N ASN A 151 -14.19 5.23 11.27
CA ASN A 151 -15.56 4.76 11.13
C ASN A 151 -16.40 5.71 10.26
N GLY A 152 -17.17 5.15 9.33
CA GLY A 152 -17.99 5.91 8.37
C GLY A 152 -17.28 6.28 7.06
N ASN A 153 -16.04 5.86 6.87
CA ASN A 153 -15.32 6.00 5.61
C ASN A 153 -15.62 4.83 4.67
N PHE A 154 -15.70 5.14 3.39
CA PHE A 154 -15.80 4.19 2.29
C PHE A 154 -14.61 4.36 1.36
N ILE A 155 -14.11 3.26 0.82
CA ILE A 155 -13.06 3.23 -0.18
C ILE A 155 -13.72 3.14 -1.54
N VAL A 156 -13.49 4.13 -2.38
CA VAL A 156 -14.00 4.17 -3.76
C VAL A 156 -12.87 4.42 -4.74
N GLY A 157 -13.05 3.97 -5.99
CA GLY A 157 -12.10 4.28 -7.06
C GLY A 157 -12.49 5.61 -7.73
N ASP A 158 -11.56 6.54 -7.89
CA ASP A 158 -11.75 7.81 -8.60
C ASP A 158 -11.42 7.73 -10.10
N GLY A 159 -11.10 6.52 -10.59
CA GLY A 159 -10.63 6.26 -11.96
C GLY A 159 -9.11 6.16 -12.08
N THR A 160 -8.36 6.52 -11.07
CA THR A 160 -6.89 6.46 -11.01
C THR A 160 -6.40 5.77 -9.74
N ASN A 161 -6.96 6.13 -8.60
CA ASN A 161 -6.55 5.65 -7.27
C ASN A 161 -7.75 5.18 -6.45
N PHE A 162 -7.45 4.54 -5.31
CA PHE A 162 -8.41 4.36 -4.23
C PHE A 162 -8.40 5.60 -3.33
N VAL A 163 -9.56 6.18 -3.13
CA VAL A 163 -9.76 7.35 -2.27
C VAL A 163 -10.75 7.06 -1.16
N VAL A 164 -10.64 7.81 -0.08
CA VAL A 164 -11.59 7.74 1.03
C VAL A 164 -12.68 8.76 0.82
N GLU A 165 -13.92 8.31 0.88
CA GLU A 165 -15.08 9.18 0.89
C GLU A 165 -15.90 9.01 2.18
N SER A 166 -16.59 10.06 2.60
CA SER A 166 -17.48 10.04 3.75
C SER A 166 -18.66 11.00 3.55
N GLY A 167 -19.69 10.85 4.34
CA GLY A 167 -20.82 11.78 4.38
C GLY A 167 -21.55 11.94 3.03
N ALA A 168 -21.67 13.17 2.54
CA ALA A 168 -22.42 13.49 1.33
C ALA A 168 -21.75 12.95 0.05
N THR A 169 -20.40 12.90 0.01
CA THR A 169 -19.65 12.42 -1.15
C THR A 169 -19.91 10.93 -1.39
N VAL A 170 -19.89 10.11 -0.34
CA VAL A 170 -20.24 8.68 -0.43
C VAL A 170 -21.65 8.50 -0.98
N ARG A 171 -22.61 9.28 -0.50
CA ARG A 171 -24.00 9.18 -1.00
C ARG A 171 -24.06 9.43 -2.50
N THR A 172 -23.33 10.44 -3.00
CA THR A 172 -23.28 10.76 -4.43
C THR A 172 -22.63 9.61 -5.22
N SER A 173 -21.50 9.07 -4.75
CA SER A 173 -20.82 7.96 -5.42
C SER A 173 -21.63 6.66 -5.44
N LEU A 174 -22.50 6.47 -4.45
CA LEU A 174 -23.44 5.34 -4.40
C LEU A 174 -24.77 5.59 -5.15
N GLY A 175 -24.94 6.75 -5.80
CA GLY A 175 -26.21 7.12 -6.43
C GLY A 175 -27.35 7.41 -5.42
N LEU A 176 -27.00 7.84 -4.20
CA LEU A 176 -27.91 8.17 -3.12
C LEU A 176 -27.86 9.67 -2.78
N GLY A 177 -27.36 10.49 -3.71
CA GLY A 177 -27.30 11.94 -3.58
C GLY A 177 -28.69 12.59 -3.62
N THR A 178 -28.75 13.87 -3.30
CA THR A 178 -30.04 14.62 -3.26
C THR A 178 -30.65 14.85 -4.63
N ALA A 179 -29.91 14.61 -5.73
CA ALA A 179 -30.37 14.72 -7.11
C ALA A 179 -30.56 13.35 -7.79
N ASP A 180 -30.34 12.25 -7.07
CA ASP A 180 -30.41 10.89 -7.62
C ASP A 180 -31.83 10.33 -7.42
N ASP A 181 -32.32 9.62 -8.45
CA ASP A 181 -33.56 8.85 -8.38
C ASP A 181 -33.27 7.48 -7.76
N ILE A 182 -33.60 7.32 -6.49
CA ILE A 182 -33.35 6.07 -5.77
C ILE A 182 -34.52 5.11 -6.04
N GLN A 183 -34.24 3.98 -6.68
CA GLN A 183 -35.20 2.91 -6.93
C GLN A 183 -34.89 1.69 -6.08
N PHE A 184 -35.87 1.26 -5.30
CA PHE A 184 -35.83 -0.02 -4.59
C PHE A 184 -36.80 -1.00 -5.28
N ASN A 185 -36.33 -2.17 -5.68
CA ASN A 185 -37.21 -3.20 -6.23
C ASN A 185 -38.14 -3.76 -5.16
N ASP A 186 -37.56 -4.06 -3.97
CA ASP A 186 -38.27 -4.46 -2.76
C ASP A 186 -37.57 -3.80 -1.56
N GLY A 187 -38.28 -2.94 -0.86
CA GLY A 187 -37.70 -2.23 0.29
C GLY A 187 -38.63 -2.31 1.51
N GLN A 188 -38.08 -2.75 2.64
CA GLN A 188 -38.75 -2.59 3.93
C GLN A 188 -38.22 -1.32 4.61
N ILE A 189 -39.10 -0.37 4.89
CA ILE A 189 -38.79 0.90 5.53
C ILE A 189 -39.63 0.99 6.80
N ASP A 190 -38.98 1.08 7.95
CA ASP A 190 -39.68 1.11 9.26
C ASP A 190 -40.50 2.40 9.42
N SER A 191 -39.95 3.55 9.03
CA SER A 191 -40.69 4.81 8.94
C SER A 191 -40.09 5.70 7.85
N LEU A 192 -40.96 6.38 7.08
CA LEU A 192 -40.58 7.23 5.96
C LEU A 192 -40.98 8.69 6.22
N GLY A 193 -39.98 9.59 6.15
CA GLY A 193 -40.17 11.03 6.16
C GLY A 193 -40.01 11.62 4.76
N ILE A 194 -41.04 12.29 4.24
CA ILE A 194 -40.99 12.96 2.92
C ILE A 194 -41.07 14.48 3.18
N GLY A 195 -39.95 15.17 2.94
CA GLY A 195 -39.81 16.61 3.24
C GLY A 195 -39.74 16.92 4.73
N THR A 196 -39.73 15.93 5.60
CA THR A 196 -39.59 16.04 7.05
C THR A 196 -38.83 14.86 7.62
N ALA A 197 -38.41 14.92 8.88
CA ALA A 197 -37.82 13.80 9.56
C ALA A 197 -38.82 12.64 9.75
N ALA A 198 -38.38 11.40 9.55
CA ALA A 198 -39.15 10.23 9.91
C ALA A 198 -39.40 10.21 11.42
N SER A 199 -40.56 9.69 11.87
CA SER A 199 -40.93 9.68 13.30
C SER A 199 -40.19 8.65 14.13
N GLY A 200 -39.64 7.60 13.47
CA GLY A 200 -39.14 6.39 14.11
C GLY A 200 -40.23 5.38 14.50
N THR A 201 -41.49 5.66 14.22
CA THR A 201 -42.61 4.74 14.45
C THR A 201 -42.72 3.79 13.27
N THR A 202 -42.64 2.49 13.52
CA THR A 202 -42.73 1.46 12.48
C THR A 202 -44.03 1.54 11.71
N GLY A 203 -43.95 1.57 10.38
CA GLY A 203 -45.09 1.61 9.46
C GLY A 203 -45.68 3.01 9.25
N GLU A 204 -45.05 4.07 9.76
CA GLU A 204 -45.50 5.44 9.55
C GLU A 204 -44.85 6.09 8.33
N ILE A 205 -45.68 6.78 7.52
CA ILE A 205 -45.24 7.73 6.47
C ILE A 205 -45.58 9.11 6.87
N ARG A 206 -44.59 10.00 7.05
CA ARG A 206 -44.75 11.42 7.30
C ARG A 206 -44.41 12.23 6.07
N ALA A 207 -45.33 13.05 5.60
CA ALA A 207 -45.09 13.98 4.50
C ALA A 207 -45.43 15.41 4.94
N THR A 208 -44.67 16.40 4.46
CA THR A 208 -45.00 17.83 4.68
C THR A 208 -46.15 18.34 3.82
N ASN A 209 -46.41 17.63 2.71
CA ASN A 209 -47.47 17.92 1.75
C ASN A 209 -48.37 16.71 1.55
N ASP A 210 -49.37 16.84 0.69
CA ASP A 210 -50.31 15.78 0.39
C ASP A 210 -49.63 14.53 -0.18
N VAL A 211 -50.10 13.37 0.24
CA VAL A 211 -49.75 12.09 -0.37
C VAL A 211 -50.75 11.78 -1.47
N THR A 212 -50.32 11.88 -2.73
CA THR A 212 -51.16 11.53 -3.87
C THR A 212 -51.01 10.05 -4.18
N ALA A 213 -52.02 9.24 -3.90
CA ALA A 213 -52.06 7.85 -4.30
C ALA A 213 -52.71 7.73 -5.69
N PHE A 214 -51.98 7.15 -6.66
CA PHE A 214 -52.47 6.99 -8.04
C PHE A 214 -53.47 5.86 -8.23
N TYR A 215 -53.75 5.07 -7.21
CA TYR A 215 -54.78 4.05 -7.30
C TYR A 215 -56.14 4.64 -6.86
N SER A 216 -57.15 4.44 -7.71
CA SER A 216 -58.54 4.73 -7.35
C SER A 216 -58.89 3.98 -6.06
N SER A 217 -59.37 4.70 -5.09
CA SER A 217 -59.85 4.12 -3.83
C SER A 217 -60.96 3.12 -4.13
N ASP A 218 -60.71 1.82 -3.94
CA ASP A 218 -61.68 0.77 -4.10
C ASP A 218 -62.79 0.94 -3.03
N VAL A 219 -64.02 1.15 -3.49
CA VAL A 219 -65.19 1.30 -2.63
C VAL A 219 -65.38 0.04 -1.75
N ALA A 220 -64.99 -1.15 -2.26
CA ALA A 220 -65.07 -2.39 -1.49
C ALA A 220 -64.16 -2.44 -0.25
N LEU A 221 -63.10 -1.61 -0.22
CA LEU A 221 -62.15 -1.53 0.91
C LEU A 221 -62.57 -0.45 1.93
N LYS A 222 -63.63 0.27 1.71
CA LYS A 222 -64.16 1.30 2.64
C LYS A 222 -65.32 0.71 3.42
N GLU A 223 -65.15 0.63 4.74
CA GLU A 223 -66.23 0.27 5.65
C GLU A 223 -67.18 1.47 5.86
N ASN A 224 -68.47 1.18 6.01
CA ASN A 224 -69.51 2.18 6.40
C ASN A 224 -69.73 3.35 5.41
N ILE A 225 -69.56 3.11 4.11
CA ILE A 225 -69.98 4.07 3.10
C ILE A 225 -71.53 4.01 2.97
N THR A 226 -72.21 4.99 3.56
CA THR A 226 -73.64 5.17 3.40
C THR A 226 -73.92 6.46 2.63
N ASN A 227 -74.87 6.42 1.72
CA ASN A 227 -75.38 7.64 1.13
C ASN A 227 -76.08 8.46 2.20
N ILE A 228 -75.75 9.73 2.28
CA ILE A 228 -76.51 10.72 3.08
C ILE A 228 -77.84 10.97 2.31
N PRO A 229 -78.98 10.52 2.85
CA PRO A 229 -80.25 10.55 2.05
C PRO A 229 -80.72 11.96 1.72
N ASP A 230 -80.43 12.91 2.58
CA ASP A 230 -80.67 14.32 2.36
C ASP A 230 -79.62 15.17 3.04
N PRO A 231 -78.59 15.61 2.28
CA PRO A 231 -77.44 16.35 2.82
C PRO A 231 -77.86 17.78 3.35
N LEU A 232 -78.98 18.32 2.90
CA LEU A 232 -79.49 19.61 3.35
C LEU A 232 -80.32 19.54 4.65
N GLU A 233 -80.97 18.39 4.89
CA GLU A 233 -81.69 18.18 6.17
C GLU A 233 -80.77 17.89 7.31
N SER A 234 -79.54 17.31 7.04
CA SER A 234 -78.56 17.05 8.07
C SER A 234 -77.85 18.28 8.61
N LEU A 235 -78.09 19.47 8.02
CA LEU A 235 -77.47 20.76 8.42
C LEU A 235 -78.45 21.68 9.15
N LYS A 236 -79.69 21.22 9.48
CA LYS A 236 -80.62 21.94 10.33
C LYS A 236 -80.40 21.57 11.82
#